data_56e13e0fc1ba0a5b56454757e24f214d
#
_entry.id   56e13e0fc1ba0a5b56454757e24f214d
#
_cell.length_a   1.000
_cell.length_b   1.000
_cell.length_c   1.000
_cell.angle_alpha   90.00
_cell.angle_beta   90.00
_cell.angle_gamma   90.00
#
_symmetry.space_group_name_H-M   'P 1'
#
loop_
_entity.id
_entity.type
_entity.pdbx_description
1 polymer ?
#
loop_
_entity_poly.entity_id
_entity_poly.type
_entity_poly.pdbx_seq_one_letter_code
_entity_poly.pdbx_strand_id
1 'polypeptide(L)'
;MVINAGSSSLKYQLLNPETEQLLAKGLCERIGIDGKFTYKPQLDGKKKLDAVDVAMPTHAEAIQTVLNTLVDPENGVISSMKEIDAVGHRVVHGGEKFAHSVVINDDVMKAIEECSNLAPLHNPANLLGISVCKELMPGVPQVAVFDTAFHQTMPPKAYLYGLPYEAYTEDKIRRYGFHGTSHSYVSKRVAEMLGKKPEDLKTIVCHLGNGSSICAVNQGKCVDTTMGLTPLAGLLMGTRCGDIDPSILEFYAQKHNLDVYQVTDILNKKSGVLGISGVSSDFRDVEEAADAGNERCKYALDAFKYQVAKFIGGYAAAMNGVDVIVFTAGVGENSATTRQGVCDYLGYLGITIDAEANGKRGEEIEITTADSKVKVFVVPTNEELMIARDTVALTK
;
A
#
# COMPACT_ATOMS: atom_id res chain seq x y z
N MET A 1 -11.98 -15.01 -3.37
CA MET A 1 -11.67 -14.55 -2.00
C MET A 1 -10.34 -13.82 -2.03
N VAL A 2 -10.16 -12.75 -1.25
CA VAL A 2 -8.87 -12.04 -1.13
C VAL A 2 -8.39 -12.12 0.32
N ILE A 3 -7.10 -12.44 0.51
CA ILE A 3 -6.45 -12.60 1.81
C ILE A 3 -5.20 -11.72 1.87
N ASN A 4 -5.04 -11.02 2.99
CA ASN A 4 -3.84 -10.27 3.33
C ASN A 4 -3.43 -10.65 4.75
N ALA A 5 -2.49 -11.59 4.87
CA ALA A 5 -2.00 -12.10 6.15
C ALA A 5 -0.79 -11.28 6.62
N GLY A 6 -0.93 -10.65 7.80
CA GLY A 6 0.15 -10.02 8.55
C GLY A 6 0.64 -10.93 9.68
N SER A 7 1.64 -10.50 10.46
CA SER A 7 2.24 -11.29 11.54
C SER A 7 1.24 -11.67 12.66
N SER A 8 0.31 -10.78 12.99
CA SER A 8 -0.71 -10.98 14.03
C SER A 8 -2.11 -10.53 13.59
N SER A 9 -2.33 -10.42 12.29
CA SER A 9 -3.60 -9.97 11.72
C SER A 9 -3.85 -10.62 10.35
N LEU A 10 -5.12 -10.66 9.96
CA LEU A 10 -5.55 -11.16 8.67
C LEU A 10 -6.75 -10.34 8.19
N LYS A 11 -6.57 -9.58 7.11
CA LYS A 11 -7.67 -8.92 6.40
C LYS A 11 -8.19 -9.84 5.30
N TYR A 12 -9.49 -9.81 5.09
CA TYR A 12 -10.11 -10.61 4.05
C TYR A 12 -11.27 -9.89 3.38
N GLN A 13 -11.51 -10.24 2.13
CA GLN A 13 -12.71 -9.85 1.38
C GLN A 13 -13.20 -11.02 0.53
N LEU A 14 -14.51 -11.15 0.40
CA LEU A 14 -15.16 -12.02 -0.57
C LEU A 14 -15.89 -11.15 -1.57
N LEU A 15 -15.55 -11.29 -2.86
CA LEU A 15 -16.15 -10.54 -3.95
C LEU A 15 -16.78 -11.50 -4.96
N ASN A 16 -17.87 -11.05 -5.59
CA ASN A 16 -18.40 -11.72 -6.76
C ASN A 16 -17.55 -11.29 -7.98
N PRO A 17 -16.92 -12.23 -8.71
CA PRO A 17 -15.98 -11.88 -9.78
C PRO A 17 -16.65 -11.31 -11.04
N GLU A 18 -17.95 -11.54 -11.26
CA GLU A 18 -18.67 -11.07 -12.45
C GLU A 18 -19.17 -9.64 -12.29
N THR A 19 -19.66 -9.31 -11.09
CA THR A 19 -20.23 -8.00 -10.79
C THR A 19 -19.27 -7.09 -10.03
N GLU A 20 -18.14 -7.62 -9.59
CA GLU A 20 -17.18 -6.97 -8.67
C GLU A 20 -17.80 -6.52 -7.33
N GLN A 21 -18.99 -7.02 -7.02
CA GLN A 21 -19.70 -6.72 -5.79
C GLN A 21 -18.96 -7.34 -4.59
N LEU A 22 -18.70 -6.51 -3.60
CA LEU A 22 -18.23 -6.98 -2.30
C LEU A 22 -19.36 -7.68 -1.57
N LEU A 23 -19.17 -8.96 -1.21
CA LEU A 23 -20.14 -9.76 -0.46
C LEU A 23 -19.90 -9.69 1.04
N ALA A 24 -18.64 -9.78 1.47
CA ALA A 24 -18.25 -9.65 2.86
C ALA A 24 -16.81 -9.17 2.97
N LYS A 25 -16.50 -8.46 4.06
CA LYS A 25 -15.13 -8.10 4.45
C LYS A 25 -14.96 -8.18 5.96
N GLY A 26 -13.71 -8.28 6.38
CA GLY A 26 -13.42 -8.26 7.81
C GLY A 26 -11.94 -8.32 8.14
N LEU A 27 -11.69 -8.49 9.42
CA LEU A 27 -10.37 -8.43 10.01
C LEU A 27 -10.30 -9.37 11.20
N CYS A 28 -9.26 -10.20 11.24
CA CYS A 28 -8.81 -10.87 12.43
C CYS A 28 -7.61 -10.11 12.98
N GLU A 29 -7.66 -9.75 14.24
CA GLU A 29 -6.59 -9.01 14.92
C GLU A 29 -6.12 -9.76 16.14
N ARG A 30 -4.89 -9.47 16.59
CA ARG A 30 -4.31 -10.03 17.81
C ARG A 30 -4.26 -11.57 17.77
N ILE A 31 -4.01 -12.13 16.58
CA ILE A 31 -3.81 -13.57 16.38
C ILE A 31 -2.60 -14.00 17.22
N GLY A 32 -2.74 -15.10 17.95
CA GLY A 32 -1.73 -15.59 18.87
C GLY A 32 -1.74 -14.93 20.26
N ILE A 33 -2.69 -14.01 20.53
CA ILE A 33 -2.85 -13.31 21.81
C ILE A 33 -4.24 -13.58 22.38
N ASP A 34 -5.19 -12.71 22.14
CA ASP A 34 -6.57 -12.78 22.67
C ASP A 34 -7.65 -12.67 21.58
N GLY A 35 -7.25 -12.64 20.32
CA GLY A 35 -8.07 -12.69 19.12
C GLY A 35 -9.30 -11.77 19.10
N LYS A 36 -9.33 -10.84 18.12
CA LYS A 36 -10.50 -10.01 17.84
C LYS A 36 -10.95 -10.25 16.40
N PHE A 37 -12.25 -10.55 16.24
CA PHE A 37 -12.83 -10.86 14.94
C PHE A 37 -13.87 -9.82 14.52
N THR A 38 -13.67 -9.25 13.34
CA THR A 38 -14.61 -8.34 12.70
C THR A 38 -15.11 -8.98 11.41
N TYR A 39 -16.44 -8.99 11.23
CA TYR A 39 -17.12 -9.46 10.03
C TYR A 39 -18.19 -8.47 9.59
N LYS A 40 -18.13 -8.02 8.35
CA LYS A 40 -19.03 -7.02 7.77
C LYS A 40 -19.61 -7.57 6.46
N PRO A 41 -20.75 -8.32 6.52
CA PRO A 41 -21.48 -8.72 5.32
C PRO A 41 -22.06 -7.50 4.63
N GLN A 42 -22.15 -7.55 3.30
CA GLN A 42 -22.70 -6.48 2.46
C GLN A 42 -24.08 -6.86 1.88
N LEU A 43 -24.64 -7.97 2.35
CA LEU A 43 -25.99 -8.42 1.99
C LEU A 43 -26.99 -8.01 3.06
N ASP A 44 -28.19 -7.59 2.63
CA ASP A 44 -29.25 -7.17 3.53
C ASP A 44 -29.70 -8.31 4.45
N GLY A 45 -30.06 -7.95 5.67
CA GLY A 45 -30.55 -8.89 6.68
C GLY A 45 -29.46 -9.73 7.38
N LYS A 46 -28.18 -9.60 6.99
CA LYS A 46 -27.08 -10.33 7.62
C LYS A 46 -26.48 -9.55 8.79
N LYS A 47 -26.11 -10.25 9.87
CA LYS A 47 -25.60 -9.65 11.11
C LYS A 47 -24.09 -9.34 11.00
N LYS A 48 -23.72 -8.13 11.37
CA LYS A 48 -22.30 -7.71 11.55
C LYS A 48 -21.77 -8.21 12.89
N LEU A 49 -20.47 -8.54 12.90
CA LEU A 49 -19.69 -8.77 14.11
C LEU A 49 -18.60 -7.70 14.16
N ASP A 50 -18.45 -7.00 15.26
CA ASP A 50 -17.50 -5.89 15.37
C ASP A 50 -16.55 -6.12 16.55
N ALA A 51 -15.31 -6.47 16.24
CA ALA A 51 -14.22 -6.74 17.19
C ALA A 51 -14.62 -7.70 18.34
N VAL A 52 -15.37 -8.77 18.01
CA VAL A 52 -15.79 -9.78 19.01
C VAL A 52 -14.58 -10.64 19.41
N ASP A 53 -14.57 -11.06 20.67
CA ASP A 53 -13.54 -11.96 21.19
C ASP A 53 -13.71 -13.36 20.61
N VAL A 54 -12.69 -13.84 19.89
CA VAL A 54 -12.63 -15.19 19.34
C VAL A 54 -11.21 -15.72 19.50
N ALA A 55 -11.08 -16.90 20.10
CA ALA A 55 -9.79 -17.53 20.23
C ALA A 55 -9.20 -17.89 18.86
N MET A 56 -8.12 -17.24 18.51
CA MET A 56 -7.36 -17.45 17.28
C MET A 56 -5.89 -17.62 17.63
N PRO A 57 -5.48 -18.78 18.18
CA PRO A 57 -4.10 -19.02 18.59
C PRO A 57 -3.11 -18.99 17.41
N THR A 58 -3.57 -19.33 16.21
CA THR A 58 -2.77 -19.25 14.98
C THR A 58 -3.57 -18.68 13.80
N HIS A 59 -2.92 -18.48 12.67
CA HIS A 59 -3.59 -18.08 11.42
C HIS A 59 -4.54 -19.16 10.90
N ALA A 60 -4.33 -20.43 11.25
CA ALA A 60 -5.22 -21.51 10.86
C ALA A 60 -6.62 -21.33 11.48
N GLU A 61 -6.70 -21.08 12.78
CA GLU A 61 -7.99 -20.81 13.45
C GLU A 61 -8.60 -19.49 12.97
N ALA A 62 -7.77 -18.48 12.66
CA ALA A 62 -8.26 -17.22 12.11
C ALA A 62 -8.95 -17.43 10.75
N ILE A 63 -8.29 -18.13 9.81
CA ILE A 63 -8.86 -18.43 8.49
C ILE A 63 -10.08 -19.36 8.63
N GLN A 64 -10.00 -20.37 9.49
CA GLN A 64 -11.14 -21.26 9.74
C GLN A 64 -12.36 -20.49 10.29
N THR A 65 -12.13 -19.51 11.18
CA THR A 65 -13.20 -18.63 11.71
C THR A 65 -13.85 -17.83 10.59
N VAL A 66 -13.04 -17.26 9.70
CA VAL A 66 -13.54 -16.54 8.51
C VAL A 66 -14.41 -17.48 7.65
N LEU A 67 -13.89 -18.65 7.28
CA LEU A 67 -14.55 -19.60 6.40
C LEU A 67 -15.86 -20.09 7.01
N ASN A 68 -15.88 -20.44 8.29
CA ASN A 68 -17.09 -20.85 9.00
C ASN A 68 -18.15 -19.75 9.02
N THR A 69 -17.72 -18.48 9.21
CA THR A 69 -18.65 -17.35 9.25
C THR A 69 -19.23 -17.05 7.86
N LEU A 70 -18.47 -17.26 6.80
CA LEU A 70 -18.94 -17.03 5.42
C LEU A 70 -20.09 -17.97 5.02
N VAL A 71 -20.15 -19.19 5.59
CA VAL A 71 -21.19 -20.21 5.33
C VAL A 71 -22.21 -20.36 6.47
N ASP A 72 -22.10 -19.56 7.51
CA ASP A 72 -23.01 -19.59 8.65
C ASP A 72 -24.45 -19.27 8.22
N PRO A 73 -25.48 -20.02 8.68
CA PRO A 73 -26.87 -19.81 8.25
C PRO A 73 -27.42 -18.40 8.53
N GLU A 74 -27.00 -17.76 9.63
CA GLU A 74 -27.47 -16.43 10.02
C GLU A 74 -26.63 -15.31 9.41
N ASN A 75 -25.32 -15.46 9.45
CA ASN A 75 -24.37 -14.39 9.10
C ASN A 75 -23.74 -14.57 7.71
N GLY A 76 -23.69 -15.80 7.20
CA GLY A 76 -22.98 -16.14 5.97
C GLY A 76 -23.56 -15.49 4.71
N VAL A 77 -22.71 -15.27 3.75
CA VAL A 77 -23.04 -14.66 2.45
C VAL A 77 -22.95 -15.65 1.29
N ILE A 78 -22.48 -16.88 1.56
CA ILE A 78 -22.48 -18.03 0.65
C ILE A 78 -23.08 -19.25 1.33
N SER A 79 -23.60 -20.19 0.55
CA SER A 79 -24.25 -21.39 1.09
C SER A 79 -23.28 -22.55 1.30
N SER A 80 -22.14 -22.51 0.63
CA SER A 80 -21.13 -23.57 0.65
C SER A 80 -19.75 -23.02 0.34
N MET A 81 -18.72 -23.63 0.93
CA MET A 81 -17.31 -23.38 0.60
C MET A 81 -16.97 -23.62 -0.88
N LYS A 82 -17.77 -24.42 -1.58
CA LYS A 82 -17.61 -24.67 -3.03
C LYS A 82 -17.89 -23.45 -3.91
N GLU A 83 -18.48 -22.41 -3.34
CA GLU A 83 -18.70 -21.13 -4.02
C GLU A 83 -17.45 -20.22 -3.99
N ILE A 84 -16.38 -20.64 -3.31
CA ILE A 84 -15.10 -19.96 -3.39
C ILE A 84 -14.30 -20.55 -4.55
N ASP A 85 -14.33 -19.89 -5.70
CA ASP A 85 -13.70 -20.37 -6.93
C ASP A 85 -12.17 -20.20 -6.93
N ALA A 86 -11.64 -19.18 -6.26
CA ALA A 86 -10.21 -18.90 -6.17
C ALA A 86 -9.87 -18.01 -4.98
N VAL A 87 -8.58 -18.04 -4.57
CA VAL A 87 -8.05 -17.19 -3.50
C VAL A 87 -6.88 -16.36 -4.02
N GLY A 88 -6.99 -15.04 -3.92
CA GLY A 88 -5.89 -14.09 -4.16
C GLY A 88 -5.21 -13.71 -2.86
N HIS A 89 -3.89 -13.81 -2.82
CA HIS A 89 -3.07 -13.44 -1.67
C HIS A 89 -2.22 -12.21 -1.98
N ARG A 90 -2.27 -11.21 -1.12
CA ARG A 90 -1.26 -10.18 -1.11
C ARG A 90 0.04 -10.76 -0.58
N VAL A 91 1.12 -10.63 -1.35
CA VAL A 91 2.48 -10.98 -0.96
C VAL A 91 3.34 -9.72 -1.04
N VAL A 92 4.07 -9.40 0.04
CA VAL A 92 4.76 -8.11 0.11
C VAL A 92 5.95 -8.06 -0.85
N HIS A 93 6.76 -9.10 -0.94
CA HIS A 93 8.00 -9.05 -1.72
C HIS A 93 8.16 -10.26 -2.65
N GLY A 94 8.24 -9.97 -3.96
CA GLY A 94 8.49 -10.98 -5.00
C GLY A 94 9.92 -10.98 -5.56
N GLY A 95 10.80 -10.12 -5.03
CA GLY A 95 12.16 -9.96 -5.57
C GLY A 95 12.15 -9.53 -7.03
N GLU A 96 13.15 -9.95 -7.77
CA GLU A 96 13.24 -9.77 -9.23
C GLU A 96 12.56 -10.91 -10.01
N LYS A 97 12.06 -11.95 -9.30
CA LYS A 97 11.49 -13.15 -9.92
C LYS A 97 10.07 -12.91 -10.42
N PHE A 98 9.33 -12.01 -9.81
CA PHE A 98 7.92 -11.79 -10.13
C PHE A 98 7.66 -10.35 -10.57
N ALA A 99 7.45 -10.19 -11.87
CA ALA A 99 7.01 -8.94 -12.49
C ALA A 99 5.47 -8.87 -12.67
N HIS A 100 4.76 -9.95 -12.33
CA HIS A 100 3.31 -10.09 -12.46
C HIS A 100 2.77 -10.99 -11.36
N SER A 101 1.46 -10.98 -11.18
CA SER A 101 0.74 -11.95 -10.36
C SER A 101 0.86 -13.35 -10.96
N VAL A 102 0.91 -14.39 -10.13
CA VAL A 102 1.13 -15.78 -10.57
C VAL A 102 0.23 -16.75 -9.81
N VAL A 103 -0.18 -17.83 -10.48
CA VAL A 103 -0.81 -18.97 -9.81
C VAL A 103 0.22 -19.67 -8.92
N ILE A 104 -0.14 -19.93 -7.69
CA ILE A 104 0.75 -20.48 -6.67
C ILE A 104 0.92 -21.99 -6.88
N ASN A 105 2.17 -22.40 -7.01
CA ASN A 105 2.65 -23.77 -6.97
C ASN A 105 3.84 -23.88 -6.00
N ASP A 106 4.44 -25.05 -5.89
CA ASP A 106 5.56 -25.28 -4.96
C ASP A 106 6.81 -24.44 -5.32
N ASP A 107 7.08 -24.20 -6.62
CA ASP A 107 8.17 -23.34 -7.06
C ASP A 107 7.93 -21.87 -6.68
N VAL A 108 6.70 -21.40 -6.79
CA VAL A 108 6.31 -20.04 -6.36
C VAL A 108 6.45 -19.90 -4.85
N MET A 109 6.00 -20.90 -4.07
CA MET A 109 6.16 -20.90 -2.61
C MET A 109 7.63 -20.80 -2.22
N LYS A 110 8.50 -21.62 -2.82
CA LYS A 110 9.94 -21.57 -2.60
C LYS A 110 10.55 -20.23 -2.97
N ALA A 111 10.14 -19.65 -4.08
CA ALA A 111 10.63 -18.34 -4.53
C ALA A 111 10.20 -17.19 -3.57
N ILE A 112 9.00 -17.26 -2.99
CA ILE A 112 8.55 -16.31 -1.96
C ILE A 112 9.38 -16.49 -0.68
N GLU A 113 9.67 -17.74 -0.30
CA GLU A 113 10.52 -18.04 0.87
C GLU A 113 11.92 -17.47 0.71
N GLU A 114 12.55 -17.64 -0.47
CA GLU A 114 13.86 -17.07 -0.78
C GLU A 114 13.87 -15.53 -0.68
N CYS A 115 12.74 -14.86 -0.94
CA CYS A 115 12.59 -13.42 -0.77
C CYS A 115 12.31 -12.98 0.70
N SER A 116 12.17 -13.92 1.63
CA SER A 116 11.85 -13.59 3.04
C SER A 116 12.92 -12.75 3.71
N ASN A 117 14.19 -12.86 3.30
CA ASN A 117 15.27 -12.00 3.80
C ASN A 117 15.06 -10.52 3.44
N LEU A 118 14.36 -10.21 2.34
CA LEU A 118 14.02 -8.85 1.91
C LEU A 118 12.77 -8.31 2.61
N ALA A 119 11.91 -9.19 3.13
CA ALA A 119 10.68 -8.83 3.85
C ALA A 119 10.43 -9.76 5.06
N PRO A 120 11.34 -9.79 6.06
CA PRO A 120 11.31 -10.81 7.13
C PRO A 120 10.08 -10.70 8.04
N LEU A 121 9.44 -9.55 8.11
CA LEU A 121 8.23 -9.33 8.91
C LEU A 121 6.93 -9.67 8.16
N HIS A 122 6.99 -9.88 6.85
CA HIS A 122 5.79 -10.02 6.00
C HIS A 122 5.72 -11.34 5.24
N ASN A 123 6.75 -11.67 4.45
CA ASN A 123 6.72 -12.87 3.60
C ASN A 123 6.46 -14.18 4.37
N PRO A 124 7.05 -14.43 5.56
CA PRO A 124 6.73 -15.62 6.33
C PRO A 124 5.25 -15.71 6.73
N ALA A 125 4.62 -14.60 7.10
CA ALA A 125 3.19 -14.57 7.41
C ALA A 125 2.32 -14.77 6.16
N ASN A 126 2.74 -14.21 5.00
CA ASN A 126 2.06 -14.44 3.73
C ASN A 126 2.12 -15.94 3.33
N LEU A 127 3.28 -16.57 3.43
CA LEU A 127 3.45 -18.00 3.17
C LEU A 127 2.58 -18.87 4.08
N LEU A 128 2.53 -18.53 5.37
CA LEU A 128 1.65 -19.21 6.32
C LEU A 128 0.18 -19.11 5.91
N GLY A 129 -0.29 -17.90 5.56
CA GLY A 129 -1.66 -17.69 5.07
C GLY A 129 -1.98 -18.52 3.83
N ILE A 130 -1.05 -18.60 2.87
CA ILE A 130 -1.19 -19.41 1.65
C ILE A 130 -1.27 -20.90 2.02
N SER A 131 -0.36 -21.40 2.85
CA SER A 131 -0.32 -22.81 3.26
C SER A 131 -1.61 -23.24 3.95
N VAL A 132 -2.10 -22.41 4.87
CA VAL A 132 -3.37 -22.68 5.58
C VAL A 132 -4.56 -22.69 4.61
N CYS A 133 -4.62 -21.74 3.68
CA CYS A 133 -5.68 -21.76 2.66
C CYS A 133 -5.63 -23.01 1.78
N LYS A 134 -4.41 -23.49 1.43
CA LYS A 134 -4.22 -24.71 0.64
C LYS A 134 -4.75 -25.96 1.40
N GLU A 135 -4.57 -26.01 2.71
CA GLU A 135 -5.07 -27.09 3.56
C GLU A 135 -6.58 -27.04 3.76
N LEU A 136 -7.13 -25.85 4.03
CA LEU A 136 -8.57 -25.70 4.33
C LEU A 136 -9.46 -25.70 3.09
N MET A 137 -8.91 -25.37 1.92
CA MET A 137 -9.61 -25.30 0.63
C MET A 137 -8.87 -26.12 -0.44
N PRO A 138 -8.77 -27.45 -0.30
CA PRO A 138 -8.04 -28.28 -1.24
C PRO A 138 -8.66 -28.22 -2.64
N GLY A 139 -7.81 -28.02 -3.66
CA GLY A 139 -8.22 -27.90 -5.05
C GLY A 139 -8.67 -26.50 -5.49
N VAL A 140 -8.84 -25.56 -4.58
CA VAL A 140 -9.14 -24.16 -4.94
C VAL A 140 -7.83 -23.49 -5.41
N PRO A 141 -7.77 -22.93 -6.63
CA PRO A 141 -6.58 -22.26 -7.13
C PRO A 141 -6.27 -21.00 -6.32
N GLN A 142 -4.98 -20.76 -6.12
CA GLN A 142 -4.49 -19.64 -5.35
C GLN A 142 -3.52 -18.79 -6.17
N VAL A 143 -3.59 -17.49 -6.04
CA VAL A 143 -2.78 -16.52 -6.79
C VAL A 143 -2.02 -15.62 -5.83
N ALA A 144 -0.72 -15.44 -6.08
CA ALA A 144 0.11 -14.44 -5.39
C ALA A 144 0.13 -13.13 -6.19
N VAL A 145 -0.20 -12.05 -5.51
CA VAL A 145 -0.14 -10.68 -6.04
C VAL A 145 0.88 -9.91 -5.22
N PHE A 146 1.95 -9.44 -5.88
CA PHE A 146 3.10 -8.88 -5.20
C PHE A 146 3.08 -7.36 -5.19
N ASP A 147 3.32 -6.75 -4.01
CA ASP A 147 3.45 -5.30 -3.89
C ASP A 147 4.60 -4.72 -4.72
N THR A 148 5.62 -5.52 -5.00
CA THR A 148 6.80 -5.12 -5.76
C THR A 148 6.67 -5.33 -7.27
N ALA A 149 5.69 -6.11 -7.74
CA ALA A 149 5.60 -6.54 -9.14
C ALA A 149 5.42 -5.38 -10.12
N PHE A 150 4.55 -4.43 -9.82
CA PHE A 150 4.31 -3.26 -10.67
C PHE A 150 5.57 -2.41 -10.92
N HIS A 151 6.50 -2.42 -9.97
CA HIS A 151 7.74 -1.65 -10.02
C HIS A 151 8.88 -2.36 -10.77
N GLN A 152 8.69 -3.60 -11.23
CA GLN A 152 9.74 -4.35 -11.93
C GLN A 152 10.06 -3.81 -13.33
N THR A 153 9.25 -2.88 -13.83
CA THR A 153 9.51 -2.17 -15.10
C THR A 153 10.50 -1.00 -14.96
N MET A 154 10.95 -0.68 -13.75
CA MET A 154 11.95 0.37 -13.53
C MET A 154 13.26 0.07 -14.27
N PRO A 155 13.86 1.05 -14.97
CA PRO A 155 15.17 0.88 -15.61
C PRO A 155 16.31 0.89 -14.57
N PRO A 156 17.50 0.35 -14.91
CA PRO A 156 18.67 0.31 -14.01
C PRO A 156 19.04 1.65 -13.39
N LYS A 157 18.94 2.74 -14.15
CA LYS A 157 19.22 4.11 -13.66
C LYS A 157 18.31 4.58 -12.52
N ALA A 158 17.14 3.93 -12.34
CA ALA A 158 16.19 4.24 -11.27
C ALA A 158 16.29 3.28 -10.09
N TYR A 159 16.63 2.00 -10.33
CA TYR A 159 16.68 1.02 -9.25
C TYR A 159 18.06 0.81 -8.62
N LEU A 160 19.16 1.15 -9.28
CA LEU A 160 20.51 0.99 -8.73
C LEU A 160 20.81 2.07 -7.69
N TYR A 161 21.36 1.62 -6.56
CA TYR A 161 21.96 2.52 -5.59
C TYR A 161 23.43 2.81 -5.94
N GLY A 162 23.97 3.92 -5.48
CA GLY A 162 25.38 4.30 -5.65
C GLY A 162 26.32 3.52 -4.71
N LEU A 163 26.15 2.20 -4.67
CA LEU A 163 26.98 1.26 -3.91
C LEU A 163 27.90 0.49 -4.88
N PRO A 164 28.92 -0.25 -4.39
CA PRO A 164 29.64 -1.22 -5.22
C PRO A 164 28.65 -2.13 -5.96
N TYR A 165 28.92 -2.39 -7.23
CA TYR A 165 27.95 -3.09 -8.11
C TYR A 165 27.63 -4.51 -7.63
N GLU A 166 28.54 -5.12 -6.88
CA GLU A 166 28.41 -6.44 -6.23
C GLU A 166 27.26 -6.45 -5.24
N ALA A 167 26.96 -5.32 -4.57
CA ALA A 167 25.81 -5.23 -3.68
C ALA A 167 24.49 -5.50 -4.42
N TYR A 168 24.41 -5.14 -5.70
CA TYR A 168 23.27 -5.51 -6.53
C TYR A 168 23.37 -6.95 -7.05
N THR A 169 24.49 -7.31 -7.64
CA THR A 169 24.62 -8.61 -8.35
C THR A 169 24.61 -9.82 -7.41
N GLU A 170 25.20 -9.68 -6.21
CA GLU A 170 25.31 -10.75 -5.22
C GLU A 170 24.21 -10.65 -4.17
N ASP A 171 24.04 -9.47 -3.55
CA ASP A 171 23.13 -9.28 -2.40
C ASP A 171 21.72 -8.84 -2.83
N LYS A 172 21.47 -8.59 -4.12
CA LYS A 172 20.19 -8.12 -4.66
C LYS A 172 19.72 -6.78 -4.08
N ILE A 173 20.68 -5.94 -3.62
CA ILE A 173 20.39 -4.62 -3.07
C ILE A 173 20.09 -3.66 -4.22
N ARG A 174 18.81 -3.35 -4.36
CA ARG A 174 18.29 -2.38 -5.33
C ARG A 174 16.99 -1.77 -4.80
N ARG A 175 16.48 -0.74 -5.50
CA ARG A 175 15.12 -0.25 -5.28
C ARG A 175 14.13 -1.26 -5.83
N TYR A 176 13.19 -1.74 -5.01
CA TYR A 176 12.08 -2.59 -5.42
C TYR A 176 10.76 -1.81 -5.50
N GLY A 177 10.50 -0.96 -4.51
CA GLY A 177 9.23 -0.26 -4.37
C GLY A 177 8.13 -1.14 -3.78
N PHE A 178 7.12 -0.49 -3.21
CA PHE A 178 5.97 -1.14 -2.56
C PHE A 178 4.69 -0.38 -2.90
N HIS A 179 3.54 -0.82 -2.37
CA HIS A 179 2.21 -0.34 -2.75
C HIS A 179 1.92 -0.51 -4.25
N GLY A 180 2.59 -1.43 -4.93
CA GLY A 180 2.50 -1.59 -6.39
C GLY A 180 1.08 -1.89 -6.86
N THR A 181 0.32 -2.69 -6.09
CA THR A 181 -1.09 -2.99 -6.37
C THR A 181 -1.93 -1.71 -6.38
N SER A 182 -1.75 -0.83 -5.39
CA SER A 182 -2.42 0.47 -5.33
C SER A 182 -2.00 1.39 -6.47
N HIS A 183 -0.69 1.54 -6.72
CA HIS A 183 -0.17 2.37 -7.81
C HIS A 183 -0.68 1.91 -9.19
N SER A 184 -0.73 0.60 -9.41
CA SER A 184 -1.30 0.01 -10.64
C SER A 184 -2.78 0.30 -10.78
N TYR A 185 -3.56 0.06 -9.71
CA TYR A 185 -5.00 0.30 -9.71
C TYR A 185 -5.33 1.76 -10.01
N VAL A 186 -4.73 2.67 -9.24
CA VAL A 186 -5.03 4.11 -9.30
C VAL A 186 -4.61 4.74 -10.63
N SER A 187 -3.43 4.33 -11.17
CA SER A 187 -2.97 4.84 -12.48
C SER A 187 -3.86 4.39 -13.64
N LYS A 188 -4.38 3.17 -13.60
CA LYS A 188 -5.37 2.68 -14.58
C LYS A 188 -6.71 3.39 -14.42
N ARG A 189 -7.17 3.54 -13.16
CA ARG A 189 -8.48 4.14 -12.88
C ARG A 189 -8.54 5.61 -13.32
N VAL A 190 -7.51 6.40 -13.07
CA VAL A 190 -7.49 7.80 -13.54
C VAL A 190 -7.45 7.91 -15.06
N ALA A 191 -6.79 6.97 -15.75
CA ALA A 191 -6.83 6.92 -17.22
C ALA A 191 -8.25 6.65 -17.74
N GLU A 192 -8.98 5.72 -17.13
CA GLU A 192 -10.40 5.48 -17.42
C GLU A 192 -11.26 6.73 -17.21
N MET A 193 -11.07 7.43 -16.06
CA MET A 193 -11.79 8.69 -15.76
C MET A 193 -11.53 9.78 -16.81
N LEU A 194 -10.32 9.81 -17.37
CA LEU A 194 -9.94 10.74 -18.44
C LEU A 194 -10.37 10.27 -19.84
N GLY A 195 -10.95 9.07 -19.97
CA GLY A 195 -11.26 8.46 -21.27
C GLY A 195 -10.04 8.19 -22.14
N LYS A 196 -8.87 7.96 -21.50
CA LYS A 196 -7.57 7.70 -22.15
C LYS A 196 -7.05 6.31 -21.81
N LYS A 197 -6.07 5.83 -22.58
CA LYS A 197 -5.34 4.63 -22.24
C LYS A 197 -4.17 4.99 -21.30
N PRO A 198 -3.78 4.10 -20.37
CA PRO A 198 -2.61 4.34 -19.53
C PRO A 198 -1.32 4.62 -20.33
N GLU A 199 -1.21 4.03 -21.53
CA GLU A 199 -0.07 4.19 -22.44
C GLU A 199 0.05 5.63 -23.02
N ASP A 200 -1.01 6.41 -22.96
CA ASP A 200 -1.04 7.79 -23.47
C ASP A 200 -0.70 8.83 -22.39
N LEU A 201 -0.42 8.39 -21.15
CA LEU A 201 -0.29 9.28 -20.01
C LEU A 201 1.07 9.16 -19.29
N LYS A 202 1.50 10.29 -18.75
CA LYS A 202 2.52 10.42 -17.72
C LYS A 202 1.83 10.74 -16.40
N THR A 203 1.74 9.73 -15.53
CA THR A 203 0.97 9.80 -14.29
C THR A 203 1.91 9.78 -13.09
N ILE A 204 1.67 10.62 -12.09
CA ILE A 204 2.30 10.52 -10.78
C ILE A 204 1.24 10.12 -9.77
N VAL A 205 1.41 8.97 -9.12
CA VAL A 205 0.49 8.47 -8.09
C VAL A 205 1.08 8.71 -6.71
N CYS A 206 0.39 9.48 -5.89
CA CYS A 206 0.76 9.80 -4.52
C CYS A 206 -0.11 8.96 -3.57
N HIS A 207 0.37 7.79 -3.17
CA HIS A 207 -0.24 6.94 -2.16
C HIS A 207 0.19 7.44 -0.77
N LEU A 208 -0.62 8.28 -0.15
CA LEU A 208 -0.31 8.96 1.11
C LEU A 208 -1.19 8.41 2.23
N GLY A 209 -0.60 7.58 3.07
CA GLY A 209 -1.22 7.01 4.27
C GLY A 209 -0.25 7.06 5.45
N ASN A 210 -0.44 6.21 6.44
CA ASN A 210 0.56 6.04 7.51
C ASN A 210 1.88 5.49 6.95
N GLY A 211 1.82 4.56 5.97
CA GLY A 211 2.89 4.31 5.00
C GLY A 211 2.60 5.13 3.75
N SER A 212 3.61 5.81 3.20
CA SER A 212 3.45 6.69 2.05
C SER A 212 4.48 6.39 0.96
N SER A 213 4.05 6.42 -0.29
CA SER A 213 4.94 6.32 -1.45
C SER A 213 4.40 7.08 -2.65
N ILE A 214 5.31 7.50 -3.53
CA ILE A 214 4.97 8.12 -4.81
C ILE A 214 5.56 7.25 -5.92
N CYS A 215 4.82 7.09 -7.00
CA CYS A 215 5.24 6.33 -8.17
C CYS A 215 5.11 7.19 -9.44
N ALA A 216 6.15 7.19 -10.25
CA ALA A 216 6.15 7.75 -11.59
C ALA A 216 5.74 6.65 -12.59
N VAL A 217 4.63 6.85 -13.26
CA VAL A 217 4.08 5.92 -14.26
C VAL A 217 4.12 6.58 -15.62
N ASN A 218 4.96 6.07 -16.50
CA ASN A 218 5.11 6.57 -17.86
C ASN A 218 4.59 5.52 -18.84
N GLN A 219 3.59 5.87 -19.62
CA GLN A 219 3.00 4.96 -20.60
C GLN A 219 2.53 3.61 -19.97
N GLY A 220 1.86 3.71 -18.83
CA GLY A 220 1.32 2.56 -18.10
C GLY A 220 2.35 1.73 -17.32
N LYS A 221 3.64 2.10 -17.36
CA LYS A 221 4.74 1.38 -16.69
C LYS A 221 5.38 2.23 -15.58
N CYS A 222 5.65 1.62 -14.44
CA CYS A 222 6.44 2.26 -13.40
C CYS A 222 7.86 2.52 -13.92
N VAL A 223 8.33 3.78 -13.81
CA VAL A 223 9.69 4.17 -14.19
C VAL A 223 10.51 4.60 -12.99
N ASP A 224 9.89 4.95 -11.86
CA ASP A 224 10.52 5.22 -10.58
C ASP A 224 9.50 5.19 -9.45
N THR A 225 9.96 4.96 -8.21
CA THR A 225 9.12 5.00 -7.00
C THR A 225 9.96 5.37 -5.78
N THR A 226 9.33 5.91 -4.74
CA THR A 226 10.04 6.46 -3.57
C THR A 226 10.52 5.40 -2.59
N MET A 227 9.74 4.34 -2.32
CA MET A 227 10.19 3.26 -1.45
C MET A 227 11.33 2.48 -2.12
N GLY A 228 12.26 2.01 -1.32
CA GLY A 228 13.54 1.47 -1.78
C GLY A 228 13.64 -0.05 -1.74
N LEU A 229 14.78 -0.53 -1.20
CA LEU A 229 14.99 -1.94 -0.83
C LEU A 229 13.92 -2.39 0.16
N THR A 230 13.54 -1.51 1.08
CA THR A 230 12.51 -1.70 2.10
C THR A 230 11.49 -0.56 2.04
N PRO A 231 10.33 -0.69 2.70
CA PRO A 231 9.36 0.40 2.80
C PRO A 231 9.79 1.60 3.68
N LEU A 232 11.06 1.66 4.11
CA LEU A 232 11.59 2.74 4.95
C LEU A 232 12.00 3.97 4.15
N ALA A 233 12.60 3.76 2.96
CA ALA A 233 13.08 4.85 2.09
C ALA A 233 11.95 5.70 1.51
N GLY A 234 12.29 6.87 1.01
CA GLY A 234 11.41 7.80 0.33
C GLY A 234 10.85 8.89 1.23
N LEU A 235 9.54 9.05 1.25
CA LEU A 235 8.86 10.07 2.05
C LEU A 235 9.02 9.83 3.55
N LEU A 236 9.07 10.88 4.34
CA LEU A 236 8.74 10.76 5.75
C LEU A 236 7.28 10.31 5.88
N MET A 237 7.00 9.43 6.83
CA MET A 237 5.70 8.77 6.97
C MET A 237 5.17 8.94 8.40
N GLY A 238 4.13 8.24 8.78
CA GLY A 238 3.61 8.34 10.15
C GLY A 238 4.67 8.07 11.22
N THR A 239 5.40 6.95 11.10
CA THR A 239 6.45 6.53 12.05
C THR A 239 7.82 6.35 11.42
N ARG A 240 7.93 6.28 10.10
CA ARG A 240 9.16 6.01 9.35
C ARG A 240 9.83 7.32 8.91
N CYS A 241 11.15 7.37 9.02
CA CYS A 241 11.91 8.59 8.71
C CYS A 241 11.91 8.99 7.22
N GLY A 242 11.73 8.04 6.31
CA GLY A 242 12.01 8.27 4.88
C GLY A 242 13.51 8.41 4.59
N ASP A 243 13.87 9.14 3.53
CA ASP A 243 15.25 9.35 3.14
C ASP A 243 15.99 10.24 4.16
N ILE A 244 17.14 9.76 4.60
CA ILE A 244 18.06 10.47 5.50
C ILE A 244 19.50 10.35 4.97
N ASP A 245 20.41 11.19 5.50
CA ASP A 245 21.83 10.99 5.30
C ASP A 245 22.27 9.67 5.98
N PRO A 246 22.88 8.73 5.22
CA PRO A 246 23.31 7.43 5.79
C PRO A 246 24.27 7.57 7.00
N SER A 247 25.07 8.63 7.07
CA SER A 247 25.98 8.88 8.19
C SER A 247 25.27 9.15 9.51
N ILE A 248 23.99 9.48 9.45
CA ILE A 248 23.16 9.62 10.67
C ILE A 248 23.11 8.30 11.46
N LEU A 249 23.14 7.14 10.79
CA LEU A 249 23.10 5.84 11.47
C LEU A 249 24.29 5.70 12.42
N GLU A 250 25.48 5.95 11.93
CA GLU A 250 26.71 5.88 12.74
C GLU A 250 26.71 6.94 13.86
N PHE A 251 26.42 8.19 13.50
CA PHE A 251 26.40 9.30 14.46
C PHE A 251 25.40 9.05 15.60
N TYR A 252 24.19 8.61 15.25
CA TYR A 252 23.13 8.35 16.23
C TYR A 252 23.46 7.15 17.11
N ALA A 253 23.99 6.07 16.54
CA ALA A 253 24.42 4.88 17.24
C ALA A 253 25.50 5.22 18.29
N GLN A 254 26.54 5.93 17.89
CA GLN A 254 27.63 6.34 18.80
C GLN A 254 27.13 7.26 19.90
N LYS A 255 26.37 8.29 19.55
CA LYS A 255 25.88 9.29 20.53
C LYS A 255 24.98 8.70 21.60
N HIS A 256 24.16 7.70 21.25
CA HIS A 256 23.16 7.10 22.13
C HIS A 256 23.54 5.71 22.63
N ASN A 257 24.74 5.22 22.29
CA ASN A 257 25.23 3.88 22.62
C ASN A 257 24.24 2.78 22.18
N LEU A 258 23.81 2.82 20.92
CA LEU A 258 22.88 1.89 20.29
C LEU A 258 23.59 1.05 19.24
N ASP A 259 23.09 -0.16 19.01
CA ASP A 259 23.47 -0.94 17.84
C ASP A 259 22.67 -0.57 16.57
N VAL A 260 23.07 -1.13 15.44
CA VAL A 260 22.43 -0.83 14.14
C VAL A 260 20.95 -1.24 14.11
N TYR A 261 20.58 -2.32 14.81
CA TYR A 261 19.19 -2.80 14.85
C TYR A 261 18.31 -1.86 15.65
N GLN A 262 18.81 -1.35 16.77
CA GLN A 262 18.13 -0.38 17.62
C GLN A 262 17.93 0.94 16.89
N VAL A 263 18.95 1.43 16.15
CA VAL A 263 18.80 2.64 15.32
C VAL A 263 17.77 2.40 14.22
N THR A 264 17.83 1.27 13.52
CA THR A 264 16.86 0.93 12.47
C THR A 264 15.43 0.82 13.01
N ASP A 265 15.25 0.30 14.22
CA ASP A 265 13.94 0.28 14.89
C ASP A 265 13.41 1.69 15.16
N ILE A 266 14.27 2.61 15.61
CA ILE A 266 13.89 4.02 15.79
C ILE A 266 13.47 4.66 14.46
N LEU A 267 14.24 4.42 13.39
CA LEU A 267 13.92 4.96 12.06
C LEU A 267 12.59 4.44 11.50
N ASN A 268 12.20 3.22 11.84
CA ASN A 268 10.95 2.61 11.41
C ASN A 268 9.74 2.96 12.28
N LYS A 269 9.90 3.07 13.60
CA LYS A 269 8.79 3.08 14.56
C LYS A 269 8.64 4.36 15.37
N LYS A 270 9.70 5.18 15.49
CA LYS A 270 9.75 6.34 16.39
C LYS A 270 10.11 7.64 15.68
N SER A 271 10.13 7.62 14.36
CA SER A 271 10.52 8.73 13.48
C SER A 271 9.31 9.30 12.73
N GLY A 272 9.51 9.86 11.58
CA GLY A 272 8.45 10.39 10.73
C GLY A 272 7.69 11.54 11.39
N VAL A 273 6.40 11.63 11.08
CA VAL A 273 5.49 12.65 11.63
C VAL A 273 5.41 12.52 13.15
N LEU A 274 5.35 11.29 13.68
CA LEU A 274 5.38 11.03 15.12
C LEU A 274 6.66 11.60 15.76
N GLY A 275 7.83 11.31 15.19
CA GLY A 275 9.13 11.73 15.72
C GLY A 275 9.29 13.26 15.74
N ILE A 276 8.86 13.94 14.68
CA ILE A 276 8.94 15.39 14.57
C ILE A 276 7.90 16.06 15.47
N SER A 277 6.64 15.66 15.38
CA SER A 277 5.54 16.25 16.14
C SER A 277 5.62 15.97 17.64
N GLY A 278 6.01 14.74 17.99
CA GLY A 278 5.97 14.24 19.36
C GLY A 278 4.56 13.98 19.88
N VAL A 279 3.54 13.97 19.00
CA VAL A 279 2.12 13.84 19.36
C VAL A 279 1.56 12.50 18.90
N SER A 280 1.54 12.24 17.58
CA SER A 280 0.90 11.08 17.01
C SER A 280 1.51 10.72 15.66
N SER A 281 1.33 9.47 15.23
CA SER A 281 1.55 9.05 13.85
C SER A 281 0.32 9.23 12.97
N ASP A 282 -0.84 9.49 13.57
CA ASP A 282 -2.07 9.80 12.84
C ASP A 282 -2.07 11.26 12.40
N PHE A 283 -2.14 11.50 11.10
CA PHE A 283 -2.12 12.84 10.54
C PHE A 283 -3.29 13.71 11.03
N ARG A 284 -4.43 13.13 11.38
CA ARG A 284 -5.60 13.85 11.91
C ARG A 284 -5.30 14.48 13.26
N ASP A 285 -4.68 13.72 14.16
CA ASP A 285 -4.29 14.23 15.48
C ASP A 285 -3.23 15.33 15.34
N VAL A 286 -2.32 15.18 14.38
CA VAL A 286 -1.25 16.16 14.12
C VAL A 286 -1.80 17.43 13.48
N GLU A 287 -2.76 17.33 12.55
CA GLU A 287 -3.47 18.47 11.96
C GLU A 287 -4.25 19.23 13.04
N GLU A 288 -5.01 18.54 13.88
CA GLU A 288 -5.76 19.15 14.99
C GLU A 288 -4.84 19.89 15.98
N ALA A 289 -3.72 19.26 16.37
CA ALA A 289 -2.75 19.89 17.27
C ALA A 289 -2.04 21.09 16.61
N ALA A 290 -1.77 21.04 15.31
CA ALA A 290 -1.19 22.16 14.56
C ALA A 290 -2.15 23.36 14.51
N ASP A 291 -3.45 23.11 14.27
CA ASP A 291 -4.51 24.13 14.28
C ASP A 291 -4.68 24.75 15.67
N ALA A 292 -4.47 23.94 16.72
CA ALA A 292 -4.44 24.42 18.12
C ALA A 292 -3.15 25.19 18.47
N GLY A 293 -2.22 25.37 17.55
CA GLY A 293 -1.01 26.19 17.72
C GLY A 293 0.27 25.41 18.04
N ASN A 294 0.29 24.05 17.96
CA ASN A 294 1.50 23.29 18.18
C ASN A 294 2.48 23.44 16.99
N GLU A 295 3.59 24.15 17.24
CA GLU A 295 4.61 24.46 16.23
C GLU A 295 5.30 23.19 15.69
N ARG A 296 5.57 22.18 16.53
CA ARG A 296 6.21 20.94 16.06
C ARG A 296 5.29 20.16 15.13
N CYS A 297 3.99 20.19 15.36
CA CYS A 297 3.00 19.59 14.46
C CYS A 297 2.98 20.30 13.10
N LYS A 298 3.06 21.64 13.09
CA LYS A 298 3.20 22.42 11.84
C LYS A 298 4.46 22.02 11.08
N TYR A 299 5.61 21.95 11.77
CA TYR A 299 6.88 21.52 11.13
C TYR A 299 6.78 20.11 10.53
N ALA A 300 6.12 19.18 11.21
CA ALA A 300 5.93 17.81 10.71
C ALA A 300 5.09 17.79 9.43
N LEU A 301 3.97 18.52 9.42
CA LEU A 301 3.08 18.61 8.26
C LEU A 301 3.72 19.34 7.08
N ASP A 302 4.44 20.44 7.35
CA ASP A 302 5.13 21.21 6.30
C ASP A 302 6.28 20.42 5.70
N ALA A 303 7.07 19.70 6.52
CA ALA A 303 8.11 18.81 6.04
C ALA A 303 7.53 17.69 5.15
N PHE A 304 6.40 17.11 5.52
CA PHE A 304 5.71 16.09 4.72
C PHE A 304 5.26 16.65 3.37
N LYS A 305 4.51 17.75 3.35
CA LYS A 305 4.03 18.41 2.12
C LYS A 305 5.17 18.79 1.20
N TYR A 306 6.24 19.36 1.76
CA TYR A 306 7.45 19.75 1.02
C TYR A 306 8.12 18.54 0.37
N GLN A 307 8.30 17.44 1.10
CA GLN A 307 8.89 16.23 0.53
C GLN A 307 8.03 15.64 -0.59
N VAL A 308 6.71 15.56 -0.40
CA VAL A 308 5.77 15.10 -1.45
C VAL A 308 5.94 15.93 -2.71
N ALA A 309 5.94 17.26 -2.59
CA ALA A 309 6.13 18.17 -3.73
C ALA A 309 7.48 17.97 -4.41
N LYS A 310 8.58 17.78 -3.66
CA LYS A 310 9.90 17.50 -4.21
C LYS A 310 9.94 16.22 -5.05
N PHE A 311 9.36 15.14 -4.55
CA PHE A 311 9.29 13.88 -5.31
C PHE A 311 8.43 14.02 -6.56
N ILE A 312 7.29 14.71 -6.49
CA ILE A 312 6.49 15.02 -7.68
C ILE A 312 7.32 15.78 -8.71
N GLY A 313 8.01 16.83 -8.30
CA GLY A 313 8.89 17.62 -9.17
C GLY A 313 10.01 16.79 -9.79
N GLY A 314 10.68 15.96 -9.00
CA GLY A 314 11.71 15.03 -9.46
C GLY A 314 11.16 14.01 -10.49
N TYR A 315 9.98 13.48 -10.26
CA TYR A 315 9.37 12.52 -11.18
C TYR A 315 8.81 13.17 -12.45
N ALA A 316 8.31 14.40 -12.37
CA ALA A 316 7.97 15.18 -13.55
C ALA A 316 9.22 15.41 -14.42
N ALA A 317 10.38 15.68 -13.82
CA ALA A 317 11.66 15.79 -14.53
C ALA A 317 12.11 14.43 -15.11
N ALA A 318 12.01 13.34 -14.34
CA ALA A 318 12.41 12.00 -14.78
C ALA A 318 11.60 11.50 -15.99
N MET A 319 10.32 11.90 -16.09
CA MET A 319 9.44 11.58 -17.21
C MET A 319 9.45 12.64 -18.32
N ASN A 320 10.18 13.75 -18.16
CA ASN A 320 10.12 14.92 -19.04
C ASN A 320 8.67 15.43 -19.22
N GLY A 321 8.03 15.74 -18.10
CA GLY A 321 6.66 16.24 -18.02
C GLY A 321 5.73 15.31 -17.23
N VAL A 322 4.54 15.78 -16.96
CA VAL A 322 3.46 15.06 -16.26
C VAL A 322 2.11 15.54 -16.83
N ASP A 323 1.20 14.61 -17.04
CA ASP A 323 -0.17 14.90 -17.50
C ASP A 323 -1.15 14.93 -16.33
N VAL A 324 -0.98 14.03 -15.37
CA VAL A 324 -1.90 13.86 -14.25
C VAL A 324 -1.18 13.45 -12.97
N ILE A 325 -1.60 14.04 -11.86
CA ILE A 325 -1.18 13.69 -10.49
C ILE A 325 -2.41 13.14 -9.77
N VAL A 326 -2.24 12.05 -9.03
CA VAL A 326 -3.36 11.41 -8.33
C VAL A 326 -3.01 11.23 -6.87
N PHE A 327 -3.86 11.71 -5.97
CA PHE A 327 -3.80 11.47 -4.54
C PHE A 327 -4.69 10.30 -4.15
N THR A 328 -4.17 9.41 -3.33
CA THR A 328 -4.87 8.21 -2.85
C THR A 328 -4.41 7.81 -1.44
N ALA A 329 -5.05 6.82 -0.87
CA ALA A 329 -4.88 6.36 0.50
C ALA A 329 -5.30 7.38 1.57
N GLY A 330 -5.22 6.99 2.84
CA GLY A 330 -5.90 7.68 3.93
C GLY A 330 -5.69 9.19 4.00
N VAL A 331 -4.46 9.68 3.90
CA VAL A 331 -4.14 11.12 3.89
C VAL A 331 -4.46 11.73 2.53
N GLY A 332 -4.06 11.07 1.43
CA GLY A 332 -4.31 11.55 0.07
C GLY A 332 -5.79 11.73 -0.24
N GLU A 333 -6.63 10.81 0.22
CA GLU A 333 -8.09 10.84 -0.01
C GLU A 333 -8.81 11.84 0.90
N ASN A 334 -8.36 12.01 2.16
CA ASN A 334 -9.16 12.69 3.18
C ASN A 334 -8.63 14.06 3.62
N SER A 335 -7.35 14.40 3.37
CA SER A 335 -6.78 15.69 3.77
C SER A 335 -6.70 16.67 2.60
N ALA A 336 -7.71 17.54 2.48
CA ALA A 336 -7.73 18.64 1.52
C ALA A 336 -6.58 19.63 1.75
N THR A 337 -6.22 19.86 3.01
CA THR A 337 -5.12 20.74 3.43
C THR A 337 -3.76 20.22 2.99
N THR A 338 -3.55 18.90 3.05
CA THR A 338 -2.33 18.27 2.54
C THR A 338 -2.26 18.39 1.03
N ARG A 339 -3.34 18.05 0.30
CA ARG A 339 -3.36 18.16 -1.17
C ARG A 339 -3.10 19.59 -1.64
N GLN A 340 -3.78 20.58 -1.03
CA GLN A 340 -3.57 21.98 -1.33
C GLN A 340 -2.12 22.40 -1.08
N GLY A 341 -1.60 22.13 0.13
CA GLY A 341 -0.24 22.51 0.48
C GLY A 341 0.86 21.84 -0.34
N VAL A 342 0.62 20.64 -0.88
CA VAL A 342 1.50 20.02 -1.88
C VAL A 342 1.42 20.76 -3.22
N CYS A 343 0.20 21.03 -3.71
CA CYS A 343 -0.03 21.67 -4.99
C CYS A 343 0.43 23.14 -5.04
N ASP A 344 0.49 23.82 -3.89
CA ASP A 344 1.02 25.20 -3.79
C ASP A 344 2.49 25.29 -4.23
N TYR A 345 3.28 24.22 -4.11
CA TYR A 345 4.63 24.13 -4.64
C TYR A 345 4.71 23.86 -6.16
N LEU A 346 3.59 23.44 -6.76
CA LEU A 346 3.58 22.91 -8.14
C LEU A 346 2.98 23.88 -9.17
N GLY A 347 2.84 25.16 -8.80
CA GLY A 347 2.32 26.19 -9.70
C GLY A 347 3.11 26.32 -11.01
N TYR A 348 4.40 26.02 -11.01
CA TYR A 348 5.24 26.02 -12.23
C TYR A 348 4.83 24.95 -13.25
N LEU A 349 4.09 23.90 -12.84
CA LEU A 349 3.48 22.91 -13.72
C LEU A 349 2.14 23.40 -14.31
N GLY A 350 1.69 24.59 -13.93
CA GLY A 350 0.40 25.14 -14.35
C GLY A 350 -0.79 24.47 -13.65
N ILE A 351 -0.60 24.03 -12.42
CA ILE A 351 -1.66 23.46 -11.58
C ILE A 351 -2.42 24.58 -10.89
N THR A 352 -3.76 24.53 -10.99
CA THR A 352 -4.66 25.40 -10.26
C THR A 352 -5.74 24.53 -9.61
N ILE A 353 -5.83 24.57 -8.28
CA ILE A 353 -6.78 23.76 -7.51
C ILE A 353 -8.14 24.45 -7.41
N ASP A 354 -9.20 23.68 -7.63
CA ASP A 354 -10.57 24.05 -7.31
C ASP A 354 -10.82 23.72 -5.82
N ALA A 355 -11.00 24.75 -5.00
CA ALA A 355 -11.13 24.60 -3.56
C ALA A 355 -12.40 23.83 -3.14
N GLU A 356 -13.51 23.98 -3.87
CA GLU A 356 -14.76 23.26 -3.61
C GLU A 356 -14.59 21.76 -3.92
N ALA A 357 -14.08 21.44 -5.09
CA ALA A 357 -13.81 20.06 -5.50
C ALA A 357 -12.78 19.40 -4.56
N ASN A 358 -11.72 20.13 -4.17
CA ASN A 358 -10.71 19.63 -3.23
C ASN A 358 -11.27 19.36 -1.83
N GLY A 359 -12.35 20.03 -1.41
CA GLY A 359 -13.00 19.82 -0.12
C GLY A 359 -13.76 18.48 -0.02
N LYS A 360 -14.08 17.84 -1.13
CA LYS A 360 -14.84 16.58 -1.14
C LYS A 360 -13.97 15.40 -0.65
N ARG A 361 -14.65 14.40 -0.07
CA ARG A 361 -13.98 13.20 0.53
C ARG A 361 -14.65 11.92 0.05
N GLY A 362 -13.84 10.87 -0.10
CA GLY A 362 -14.36 9.53 -0.41
C GLY A 362 -14.94 9.36 -1.81
N GLU A 363 -14.68 10.29 -2.71
CA GLU A 363 -15.17 10.31 -4.09
C GLU A 363 -13.99 10.28 -5.08
N GLU A 364 -14.23 9.67 -6.23
CA GLU A 364 -13.36 9.83 -7.39
C GLU A 364 -13.65 11.17 -8.04
N ILE A 365 -12.70 12.10 -7.98
CA ILE A 365 -12.94 13.47 -8.43
C ILE A 365 -11.67 14.14 -8.98
N GLU A 366 -11.82 14.93 -10.05
CA GLU A 366 -10.84 15.94 -10.44
C GLU A 366 -10.94 17.14 -9.50
N ILE A 367 -9.80 17.59 -8.96
CA ILE A 367 -9.72 18.72 -8.04
C ILE A 367 -9.04 19.94 -8.62
N THR A 368 -8.87 20.00 -9.94
CA THR A 368 -8.31 21.15 -10.65
C THR A 368 -9.38 21.95 -11.37
N THR A 369 -9.10 23.25 -11.57
CA THR A 369 -9.91 24.11 -12.44
C THR A 369 -9.75 23.69 -13.92
N ALA A 370 -10.68 24.11 -14.77
CA ALA A 370 -10.71 23.73 -16.19
C ALA A 370 -9.46 24.19 -16.97
N ASP A 371 -8.85 25.31 -16.57
CA ASP A 371 -7.65 25.91 -17.16
C ASP A 371 -6.35 25.32 -16.65
N SER A 372 -6.38 24.45 -15.64
CA SER A 372 -5.19 23.76 -15.14
C SER A 372 -4.54 22.91 -16.24
N LYS A 373 -3.23 23.10 -16.44
CA LYS A 373 -2.47 22.38 -17.49
C LYS A 373 -2.23 20.92 -17.11
N VAL A 374 -1.81 20.67 -15.86
CA VAL A 374 -1.70 19.33 -15.29
C VAL A 374 -2.94 19.08 -14.45
N LYS A 375 -3.58 17.95 -14.67
CA LYS A 375 -4.79 17.56 -13.94
C LYS A 375 -4.43 16.90 -12.61
N VAL A 376 -5.21 17.17 -11.57
CA VAL A 376 -5.04 16.55 -10.26
C VAL A 376 -6.34 15.86 -9.86
N PHE A 377 -6.22 14.61 -9.45
CA PHE A 377 -7.36 13.78 -9.04
C PHE A 377 -7.21 13.27 -7.61
N VAL A 378 -8.34 12.97 -7.00
CA VAL A 378 -8.45 12.06 -5.86
C VAL A 378 -9.10 10.78 -6.36
N VAL A 379 -8.46 9.65 -6.13
CA VAL A 379 -8.99 8.33 -6.50
C VAL A 379 -8.78 7.39 -5.32
N PRO A 380 -9.85 6.97 -4.61
CA PRO A 380 -9.74 5.98 -3.55
C PRO A 380 -9.11 4.68 -4.06
N THR A 381 -8.09 4.20 -3.36
CA THR A 381 -7.47 2.93 -3.73
C THR A 381 -8.37 1.74 -3.39
N ASN A 382 -8.28 0.69 -4.20
CA ASN A 382 -8.98 -0.57 -3.97
C ASN A 382 -8.06 -1.75 -4.33
N GLU A 383 -7.12 -2.02 -3.43
CA GLU A 383 -6.10 -3.07 -3.62
C GLU A 383 -6.75 -4.45 -3.68
N GLU A 384 -7.77 -4.70 -2.85
CA GLU A 384 -8.46 -5.98 -2.80
C GLU A 384 -9.21 -6.27 -4.11
N LEU A 385 -9.81 -5.27 -4.73
CA LEU A 385 -10.43 -5.42 -6.05
C LEU A 385 -9.37 -5.73 -7.12
N MET A 386 -8.21 -5.07 -7.07
CA MET A 386 -7.13 -5.36 -8.01
C MET A 386 -6.61 -6.79 -7.84
N ILE A 387 -6.43 -7.25 -6.59
CA ILE A 387 -6.05 -8.64 -6.30
C ILE A 387 -7.11 -9.61 -6.83
N ALA A 388 -8.40 -9.30 -6.65
CA ALA A 388 -9.49 -10.12 -7.16
C ALA A 388 -9.48 -10.20 -8.69
N ARG A 389 -9.27 -9.07 -9.39
CA ARG A 389 -9.17 -9.01 -10.87
C ARG A 389 -8.02 -9.87 -11.40
N ASP A 390 -6.84 -9.73 -10.80
CA ASP A 390 -5.66 -10.54 -11.17
C ASP A 390 -5.91 -12.03 -10.91
N THR A 391 -6.54 -12.36 -9.77
CA THR A 391 -6.89 -13.74 -9.42
C THR A 391 -7.82 -14.34 -10.47
N VAL A 392 -8.88 -13.64 -10.85
CA VAL A 392 -9.84 -14.08 -11.88
C VAL A 392 -9.15 -14.26 -13.23
N ALA A 393 -8.32 -13.31 -13.64
CA ALA A 393 -7.63 -13.36 -14.94
C ALA A 393 -6.67 -14.56 -15.07
N LEU A 394 -6.14 -15.06 -13.96
CA LEU A 394 -5.19 -16.18 -13.95
C LEU A 394 -5.84 -17.54 -13.68
N THR A 395 -7.10 -17.59 -13.21
CA THR A 395 -7.77 -18.84 -12.82
C THR A 395 -8.98 -19.19 -13.70
N LYS A 396 -9.43 -18.27 -14.57
CA LYS A 396 -10.38 -18.51 -15.67
C LYS A 396 -9.63 -18.87 -16.94
#